data_092d3f3dd0e7273d10162e32448810c9
#
_entry.id   092d3f3dd0e7273d10162e32448810c9
#
_cell.length_a   1.000
_cell.length_b   1.000
_cell.length_c   1.000
_cell.angle_alpha   90.00
_cell.angle_beta   90.00
_cell.angle_gamma   90.00
#
_symmetry.space_group_name_H-M   'P 1'
#
loop_
_entity.id
_entity.type
_entity.pdbx_description
1 polymer ?
#
loop_
_entity_poly.entity_id
_entity_poly.type
_entity_poly.pdbx_seq_one_letter_code
_entity_poly.pdbx_strand_id
1 'polypeptide(L)'
;MKFGLFGGARAARGGPTGDSHGYGEFITYVVEAEKLGFRSVFLVEHHFTGHAQVSASLNLLSYLAACTKRIRLGTAVVVLPWHNPVLVAEQAATLDLLSSGRLDFGVGKGYREAEFSGFCIPIAESTERFDEAIEVIRKAWTSDGRFSHHGKRWHFENVVVEPSPVQRPHPPFWLGAGSAESIRRAAREGYNLLLDQLGSVDLTIERVATFREECARVGRNYDPMMVGVTRGLQIARTPEERQQALATRTQVVKNIGGLARGPGAARYHDPDKVTGADVERDDAPLLGMPEEIIARLKRLEAGGVEHVLLVDPKASVASLRAFAAEVMPAFAETVTA
;
A
#
# COMPACT_ATOMS: atom_id res chain seq x y z
N MET A 1 -7.20 1.34 17.44
CA MET A 1 -6.94 1.20 15.98
C MET A 1 -6.14 2.40 15.48
N LYS A 2 -5.22 2.20 14.53
CA LYS A 2 -4.42 3.28 13.90
C LYS A 2 -4.80 3.41 12.43
N PHE A 3 -4.74 4.63 11.92
CA PHE A 3 -5.14 4.95 10.55
C PHE A 3 -3.94 5.45 9.74
N GLY A 4 -3.90 5.06 8.49
CA GLY A 4 -2.92 5.53 7.51
C GLY A 4 -3.62 5.85 6.19
N LEU A 5 -2.84 6.25 5.21
CA LEU A 5 -3.28 6.58 3.86
C LEU A 5 -2.73 5.54 2.86
N PHE A 6 -3.48 5.29 1.81
CA PHE A 6 -3.06 4.45 0.71
C PHE A 6 -3.42 5.11 -0.63
N GLY A 7 -2.49 5.15 -1.57
CA GLY A 7 -2.74 5.71 -2.89
C GLY A 7 -1.52 6.38 -3.50
N GLY A 8 -1.68 7.59 -4.01
CA GLY A 8 -0.60 8.36 -4.61
C GLY A 8 -1.10 9.59 -5.33
N ALA A 9 -0.18 10.48 -5.64
CA ALA A 9 -0.45 11.65 -6.45
C ALA A 9 -0.91 11.26 -7.86
N ARG A 10 -1.69 12.13 -8.47
CA ARG A 10 -2.06 12.08 -9.89
C ARG A 10 -1.74 13.40 -10.54
N ALA A 11 -1.04 13.36 -11.67
CA ALA A 11 -0.83 14.56 -12.46
C ALA A 11 -2.16 15.04 -13.07
N ALA A 12 -2.42 16.34 -12.99
CA ALA A 12 -3.61 16.94 -13.61
C ALA A 12 -3.27 17.36 -15.04
N ARG A 13 -3.84 16.70 -16.04
CA ARG A 13 -3.62 17.07 -17.45
C ARG A 13 -4.36 18.37 -17.77
N GLY A 14 -3.59 19.35 -18.28
CA GLY A 14 -4.17 20.56 -18.89
C GLY A 14 -4.65 21.64 -17.93
N GLY A 15 -4.24 21.63 -16.66
CA GLY A 15 -4.51 22.73 -15.73
C GLY A 15 -3.56 23.94 -15.93
N PRO A 16 -3.91 25.13 -15.40
CA PRO A 16 -3.10 26.33 -15.53
C PRO A 16 -1.70 26.24 -14.91
N THR A 17 -1.50 25.29 -14.00
CA THR A 17 -0.20 24.97 -13.37
C THR A 17 0.45 23.71 -13.96
N GLY A 18 -0.09 23.20 -15.07
CA GLY A 18 0.36 21.94 -15.67
C GLY A 18 0.12 20.73 -14.78
N ASP A 19 0.94 19.70 -14.96
CA ASP A 19 0.77 18.42 -14.26
C ASP A 19 1.17 18.44 -12.77
N SER A 20 1.82 19.51 -12.29
CA SER A 20 2.32 19.60 -10.91
C SER A 20 1.22 19.83 -9.86
N HIS A 21 0.06 20.35 -10.24
CA HIS A 21 -1.01 20.72 -9.30
C HIS A 21 -1.47 19.52 -8.43
N GLY A 22 -1.77 18.39 -9.05
CA GLY A 22 -2.21 17.19 -8.32
C GLY A 22 -1.16 16.62 -7.36
N TYR A 23 0.13 16.81 -7.64
CA TYR A 23 1.20 16.47 -6.71
C TYR A 23 1.22 17.43 -5.51
N GLY A 24 1.04 18.75 -5.73
CA GLY A 24 0.95 19.74 -4.67
C GLY A 24 -0.24 19.49 -3.73
N GLU A 25 -1.40 19.14 -4.28
CA GLU A 25 -2.59 18.76 -3.51
C GLU A 25 -2.33 17.51 -2.66
N PHE A 26 -1.72 16.48 -3.24
CA PHE A 26 -1.41 15.25 -2.52
C PHE A 26 -0.38 15.47 -1.41
N ILE A 27 0.66 16.28 -1.62
CA ILE A 27 1.62 16.67 -0.58
C ILE A 27 0.90 17.36 0.57
N THR A 28 0.03 18.34 0.27
CA THR A 28 -0.79 19.04 1.26
C THR A 28 -1.68 18.07 2.06
N TYR A 29 -2.30 17.11 1.37
CA TYR A 29 -3.12 16.07 1.97
C TYR A 29 -2.33 15.20 2.97
N VAL A 30 -1.12 14.76 2.62
CA VAL A 30 -0.26 13.96 3.51
C VAL A 30 0.26 14.76 4.70
N VAL A 31 0.65 16.03 4.48
CA VAL A 31 1.07 16.92 5.58
C VAL A 31 -0.07 17.17 6.56
N GLU A 32 -1.28 17.34 6.07
CA GLU A 32 -2.45 17.51 6.94
C GLU A 32 -2.78 16.20 7.68
N ALA A 33 -2.65 15.04 7.04
CA ALA A 33 -2.83 13.75 7.70
C ALA A 33 -1.89 13.57 8.90
N GLU A 34 -0.62 13.96 8.77
CA GLU A 34 0.31 13.92 9.90
C GLU A 34 -0.16 14.79 11.07
N LYS A 35 -0.68 16.00 10.79
CA LYS A 35 -1.21 16.90 11.83
C LYS A 35 -2.43 16.30 12.55
N LEU A 36 -3.27 15.60 11.80
CA LEU A 36 -4.47 14.93 12.29
C LEU A 36 -4.19 13.60 13.01
N GLY A 37 -2.93 13.15 13.06
CA GLY A 37 -2.52 11.95 13.80
C GLY A 37 -2.57 10.64 12.98
N PHE A 38 -2.63 10.72 11.66
CA PHE A 38 -2.47 9.53 10.82
C PHE A 38 -1.06 8.95 10.96
N ARG A 39 -0.99 7.61 10.97
CA ARG A 39 0.22 6.85 11.29
C ARG A 39 1.18 6.69 10.12
N SER A 40 0.64 6.52 8.91
CA SER A 40 1.42 6.13 7.75
C SER A 40 0.80 6.62 6.43
N VAL A 41 1.61 6.69 5.39
CA VAL A 41 1.16 6.81 4.00
C VAL A 41 1.87 5.75 3.16
N PHE A 42 1.11 4.97 2.39
CA PHE A 42 1.64 3.96 1.47
C PHE A 42 1.35 4.36 0.03
N LEU A 43 2.41 4.52 -0.78
CA LEU A 43 2.31 4.94 -2.18
C LEU A 43 2.34 3.74 -3.12
N VAL A 44 1.43 3.76 -4.10
CA VAL A 44 1.44 2.81 -5.22
C VAL A 44 2.54 3.13 -6.22
N GLU A 45 2.92 2.15 -7.03
CA GLU A 45 3.73 2.32 -8.24
C GLU A 45 2.94 1.78 -9.43
N HIS A 46 2.69 2.64 -10.42
CA HIS A 46 1.99 2.25 -11.65
C HIS A 46 2.59 2.97 -12.85
N HIS A 47 2.74 2.21 -13.95
CA HIS A 47 3.32 2.68 -15.19
C HIS A 47 2.36 2.50 -16.36
N PHE A 48 2.46 3.35 -17.37
CA PHE A 48 1.77 3.24 -18.67
C PHE A 48 0.24 3.12 -18.60
N THR A 49 -0.38 3.50 -17.48
CA THR A 49 -1.83 3.34 -17.27
C THR A 49 -2.66 4.38 -18.02
N GLY A 50 -2.07 5.49 -18.43
CA GLY A 50 -2.80 6.64 -19.00
C GLY A 50 -3.61 7.45 -17.97
N HIS A 51 -3.56 7.07 -16.69
CA HIS A 51 -4.32 7.73 -15.59
C HIS A 51 -3.47 8.69 -14.76
N ALA A 52 -2.29 9.08 -15.25
CA ALA A 52 -1.36 10.01 -14.61
C ALA A 52 -1.02 9.64 -13.15
N GLN A 53 -0.97 8.33 -12.85
CA GLN A 53 -0.63 7.81 -11.52
C GLN A 53 0.87 7.95 -11.24
N VAL A 54 1.23 7.99 -9.96
CA VAL A 54 2.64 8.02 -9.53
C VAL A 54 3.38 6.76 -9.98
N SER A 55 4.53 6.96 -10.61
CA SER A 55 5.43 5.90 -11.06
C SER A 55 6.73 5.84 -10.25
N ALA A 56 7.23 6.99 -9.79
CA ALA A 56 8.46 7.10 -9.01
C ALA A 56 8.11 7.29 -7.51
N SER A 57 7.60 6.24 -6.89
CA SER A 57 7.10 6.29 -5.51
C SER A 57 8.18 6.67 -4.49
N LEU A 58 9.41 6.14 -4.62
CA LEU A 58 10.53 6.47 -3.73
C LEU A 58 10.93 7.94 -3.81
N ASN A 59 10.86 8.56 -5.00
CA ASN A 59 11.17 9.99 -5.18
C ASN A 59 10.12 10.85 -4.45
N LEU A 60 8.83 10.53 -4.61
CA LEU A 60 7.77 11.26 -3.93
C LEU A 60 7.82 11.06 -2.41
N LEU A 61 8.12 9.86 -1.94
CA LEU A 61 8.33 9.59 -0.51
C LEU A 61 9.52 10.37 0.06
N SER A 62 10.61 10.54 -0.70
CA SER A 62 11.76 11.36 -0.28
C SER A 62 11.37 12.83 -0.10
N TYR A 63 10.53 13.36 -0.99
CA TYR A 63 9.98 14.70 -0.84
C TYR A 63 9.05 14.79 0.39
N LEU A 64 8.17 13.83 0.59
CA LEU A 64 7.30 13.75 1.76
C LEU A 64 8.09 13.61 3.07
N ALA A 65 9.24 12.93 3.04
CA ALA A 65 10.13 12.83 4.21
C ALA A 65 10.62 14.21 4.68
N ALA A 66 10.89 15.12 3.75
CA ALA A 66 11.28 16.48 4.06
C ALA A 66 10.11 17.33 4.61
N CYS A 67 8.87 17.06 4.15
CA CYS A 67 7.68 17.80 4.54
C CYS A 67 7.01 17.30 5.83
N THR A 68 7.43 16.14 6.37
CA THR A 68 6.81 15.45 7.51
C THR A 68 7.86 15.01 8.53
N LYS A 69 7.43 14.70 9.76
CA LYS A 69 8.36 14.32 10.85
C LYS A 69 8.04 12.99 11.54
N ARG A 70 6.79 12.54 11.51
CA ARG A 70 6.31 11.39 12.30
C ARG A 70 5.64 10.31 11.46
N ILE A 71 4.90 10.70 10.43
CA ILE A 71 4.17 9.75 9.58
C ILE A 71 5.16 8.78 8.92
N ARG A 72 4.86 7.48 8.97
CA ARG A 72 5.67 6.46 8.30
C ARG A 72 5.42 6.49 6.80
N LEU A 73 6.43 6.19 6.04
CA LEU A 73 6.49 6.35 4.59
C LEU A 73 6.63 4.97 3.94
N GLY A 74 5.54 4.48 3.36
CA GLY A 74 5.48 3.16 2.79
C GLY A 74 5.39 3.13 1.27
N THR A 75 5.90 2.09 0.65
CA THR A 75 5.57 1.72 -0.72
C THR A 75 4.53 0.60 -0.74
N ALA A 76 3.58 0.64 -1.69
CA ALA A 76 2.53 -0.38 -1.80
C ALA A 76 2.13 -0.66 -3.25
N VAL A 77 3.07 -1.12 -4.05
CA VAL A 77 4.39 -1.64 -3.70
C VAL A 77 5.42 -1.18 -4.73
N VAL A 78 6.73 -1.26 -4.44
CA VAL A 78 7.75 -1.24 -5.50
C VAL A 78 7.68 -2.57 -6.23
N VAL A 79 7.51 -2.54 -7.55
CA VAL A 79 7.39 -3.75 -8.36
C VAL A 79 8.78 -4.22 -8.81
N LEU A 80 9.44 -4.99 -7.98
CA LEU A 80 10.85 -5.35 -8.10
C LEU A 80 11.27 -5.95 -9.47
N PRO A 81 10.43 -6.73 -10.18
CA PRO A 81 10.84 -7.30 -11.47
C PRO A 81 11.27 -6.27 -12.53
N TRP A 82 10.87 -5.02 -12.40
CA TRP A 82 11.21 -3.95 -13.35
C TRP A 82 12.49 -3.19 -12.99
N HIS A 83 13.03 -3.40 -11.80
CA HIS A 83 14.10 -2.59 -11.23
C HIS A 83 15.41 -3.36 -11.09
N ASN A 84 16.52 -2.64 -11.16
CA ASN A 84 17.81 -3.17 -10.69
C ASN A 84 17.79 -3.22 -9.16
N PRO A 85 17.97 -4.39 -8.53
CA PRO A 85 17.80 -4.53 -7.08
C PRO A 85 18.85 -3.78 -6.25
N VAL A 86 20.09 -3.62 -6.74
CA VAL A 86 21.13 -2.84 -6.05
C VAL A 86 20.73 -1.36 -6.06
N LEU A 87 20.31 -0.83 -7.20
CA LEU A 87 19.88 0.58 -7.30
C LEU A 87 18.65 0.87 -6.42
N VAL A 88 17.71 -0.06 -6.36
CA VAL A 88 16.55 0.08 -5.46
C VAL A 88 16.96 0.02 -3.99
N ALA A 89 17.90 -0.85 -3.64
CA ALA A 89 18.44 -0.92 -2.28
C ALA A 89 19.09 0.39 -1.85
N GLU A 90 19.87 1.04 -2.73
CA GLU A 90 20.49 2.35 -2.49
C GLU A 90 19.44 3.47 -2.33
N GLN A 91 18.44 3.52 -3.22
CA GLN A 91 17.37 4.52 -3.17
C GLN A 91 16.51 4.38 -1.89
N ALA A 92 16.14 3.16 -1.54
CA ALA A 92 15.36 2.90 -0.35
C ALA A 92 16.15 3.18 0.94
N ALA A 93 17.43 2.82 1.00
CA ALA A 93 18.32 3.16 2.12
C ALA A 93 18.50 4.68 2.25
N THR A 94 18.66 5.39 1.14
CA THR A 94 18.71 6.86 1.12
C THR A 94 17.43 7.46 1.69
N LEU A 95 16.25 6.98 1.28
CA LEU A 95 14.98 7.42 1.84
C LEU A 95 14.87 7.11 3.34
N ASP A 96 15.33 5.94 3.78
CA ASP A 96 15.33 5.55 5.19
C ASP A 96 16.15 6.53 6.04
N LEU A 97 17.33 6.92 5.57
CA LEU A 97 18.17 7.95 6.20
C LEU A 97 17.49 9.33 6.21
N LEU A 98 17.00 9.80 5.07
CA LEU A 98 16.34 11.10 4.93
C LEU A 98 15.09 11.20 5.83
N SER A 99 14.42 10.10 6.04
CA SER A 99 13.22 10.02 6.88
C SER A 99 13.52 9.70 8.35
N SER A 100 14.79 9.50 8.74
CA SER A 100 15.18 9.07 10.10
C SER A 100 14.48 7.76 10.53
N GLY A 101 14.51 6.74 9.65
CA GLY A 101 14.00 5.39 9.95
C GLY A 101 12.48 5.25 9.85
N ARG A 102 11.81 6.07 9.04
CA ARG A 102 10.35 5.99 8.85
C ARG A 102 9.94 5.18 7.62
N LEU A 103 10.86 4.57 6.88
CA LEU A 103 10.54 3.77 5.71
C LEU A 103 9.86 2.45 6.09
N ASP A 104 8.75 2.15 5.44
CA ASP A 104 8.10 0.85 5.34
C ASP A 104 8.22 0.35 3.89
N PHE A 105 9.13 -0.61 3.64
CA PHE A 105 9.50 -0.98 2.29
C PHE A 105 8.58 -2.09 1.74
N GLY A 106 7.50 -1.68 1.11
CA GLY A 106 6.55 -2.59 0.47
C GLY A 106 7.01 -2.99 -0.93
N VAL A 107 7.00 -4.29 -1.19
CA VAL A 107 7.49 -4.91 -2.42
C VAL A 107 6.45 -5.84 -3.03
N GLY A 108 6.52 -6.03 -4.33
CA GLY A 108 5.62 -6.92 -5.04
C GLY A 108 6.19 -7.38 -6.37
N LYS A 109 5.58 -8.45 -6.91
CA LYS A 109 6.00 -9.02 -8.19
C LYS A 109 5.26 -8.45 -9.41
N GLY A 110 4.29 -7.57 -9.20
CA GLY A 110 3.45 -7.07 -10.27
C GLY A 110 2.42 -8.09 -10.77
N TYR A 111 1.43 -7.59 -11.53
CA TYR A 111 0.36 -8.44 -12.07
C TYR A 111 -0.28 -7.86 -13.34
N ARG A 112 0.17 -6.69 -13.79
CA ARG A 112 -0.39 -6.00 -14.96
C ARG A 112 0.48 -6.23 -16.18
N GLU A 113 -0.03 -7.00 -17.13
CA GLU A 113 0.71 -7.35 -18.35
C GLU A 113 1.15 -6.12 -19.15
N ALA A 114 0.31 -5.08 -19.22
CA ALA A 114 0.65 -3.86 -19.93
C ALA A 114 1.89 -3.14 -19.37
N GLU A 115 2.09 -3.18 -18.04
CA GLU A 115 3.25 -2.60 -17.39
C GLU A 115 4.52 -3.43 -17.70
N PHE A 116 4.41 -4.76 -17.66
CA PHE A 116 5.51 -5.65 -18.05
C PHE A 116 5.90 -5.49 -19.50
N SER A 117 4.92 -5.44 -20.41
CA SER A 117 5.17 -5.23 -21.83
C SER A 117 5.82 -3.87 -22.09
N GLY A 118 5.39 -2.82 -21.39
CA GLY A 118 5.98 -1.48 -21.50
C GLY A 118 7.45 -1.44 -21.09
N PHE A 119 7.88 -2.28 -20.14
CA PHE A 119 9.29 -2.47 -19.76
C PHE A 119 10.02 -3.55 -20.56
N CYS A 120 9.39 -4.14 -21.56
CA CYS A 120 9.96 -5.23 -22.34
C CYS A 120 10.38 -6.46 -21.50
N ILE A 121 9.65 -6.76 -20.43
CA ILE A 121 9.91 -7.87 -19.53
C ILE A 121 8.76 -8.88 -19.63
N PRO A 122 9.04 -10.17 -19.88
CA PRO A 122 7.99 -11.19 -19.86
C PRO A 122 7.37 -11.34 -18.47
N ILE A 123 6.03 -11.22 -18.35
CA ILE A 123 5.32 -11.36 -17.08
C ILE A 123 5.54 -12.75 -16.43
N ALA A 124 5.79 -13.78 -17.24
CA ALA A 124 6.12 -15.12 -16.76
C ALA A 124 7.39 -15.16 -15.86
N GLU A 125 8.29 -14.18 -16.02
CA GLU A 125 9.52 -14.06 -15.22
C GLU A 125 9.29 -13.32 -13.89
N SER A 126 8.10 -12.81 -13.65
CA SER A 126 7.81 -11.91 -12.53
C SER A 126 8.16 -12.51 -11.15
N THR A 127 7.86 -13.79 -10.95
CA THR A 127 8.13 -14.47 -9.67
C THR A 127 9.63 -14.69 -9.47
N GLU A 128 10.33 -15.20 -10.48
CA GLU A 128 11.77 -15.45 -10.43
C GLU A 128 12.55 -14.14 -10.21
N ARG A 129 12.21 -13.10 -10.97
CA ARG A 129 12.84 -11.78 -10.82
C ARG A 129 12.59 -11.17 -9.44
N PHE A 130 11.39 -11.32 -8.92
CA PHE A 130 11.04 -10.84 -7.58
C PHE A 130 11.85 -11.55 -6.49
N ASP A 131 11.91 -12.89 -6.54
CA ASP A 131 12.57 -13.70 -5.53
C ASP A 131 14.08 -13.41 -5.50
N GLU A 132 14.73 -13.33 -6.67
CA GLU A 132 16.14 -13.00 -6.78
C GLU A 132 16.42 -11.55 -6.36
N ALA A 133 15.56 -10.59 -6.72
CA ALA A 133 15.74 -9.20 -6.31
C ALA A 133 15.66 -9.03 -4.77
N ILE A 134 14.74 -9.72 -4.11
CA ILE A 134 14.63 -9.72 -2.64
C ILE A 134 15.91 -10.28 -1.99
N GLU A 135 16.45 -11.37 -2.52
CA GLU A 135 17.71 -11.94 -2.02
C GLU A 135 18.84 -10.92 -2.12
N VAL A 136 18.99 -10.26 -3.27
CA VAL A 136 20.02 -9.23 -3.48
C VAL A 136 19.83 -8.05 -2.53
N ILE A 137 18.60 -7.52 -2.38
CA ILE A 137 18.33 -6.37 -1.51
C ILE A 137 18.59 -6.71 -0.05
N ARG A 138 18.15 -7.87 0.43
CA ARG A 138 18.45 -8.31 1.81
C ARG A 138 19.95 -8.42 2.04
N LYS A 139 20.66 -9.06 1.12
CA LYS A 139 22.12 -9.19 1.18
C LYS A 139 22.82 -7.84 1.18
N ALA A 140 22.36 -6.90 0.31
CA ALA A 140 22.88 -5.55 0.23
C ALA A 140 22.76 -4.77 1.54
N TRP A 141 21.66 -4.96 2.29
CA TRP A 141 21.43 -4.24 3.55
C TRP A 141 22.01 -4.92 4.80
N THR A 142 22.34 -6.22 4.73
CA THR A 142 22.82 -6.98 5.88
C THR A 142 24.28 -7.44 5.78
N SER A 143 24.94 -7.20 4.65
CA SER A 143 26.38 -7.50 4.50
C SER A 143 27.23 -6.43 5.23
N ASP A 144 28.27 -6.89 5.92
CA ASP A 144 29.22 -6.01 6.62
C ASP A 144 30.23 -5.32 5.68
N GLY A 145 29.98 -5.28 4.38
CA GLY A 145 30.85 -4.71 3.38
C GLY A 145 30.47 -5.09 1.96
N ARG A 146 31.49 -5.34 1.15
CA ARG A 146 31.29 -5.73 -0.25
C ARG A 146 30.77 -7.16 -0.35
N PHE A 147 29.88 -7.37 -1.34
CA PHE A 147 29.34 -8.68 -1.64
C PHE A 147 29.32 -8.96 -3.15
N SER A 148 29.24 -10.23 -3.52
CA SER A 148 28.96 -10.67 -4.87
C SER A 148 27.67 -11.47 -4.92
N HIS A 149 26.99 -11.46 -6.04
CA HIS A 149 25.78 -12.24 -6.32
C HIS A 149 25.83 -12.80 -7.74
N HIS A 150 25.64 -14.11 -7.87
CA HIS A 150 25.69 -14.83 -9.15
C HIS A 150 24.36 -15.55 -9.35
N GLY A 151 23.32 -14.79 -9.64
CA GLY A 151 21.99 -15.32 -9.89
C GLY A 151 21.73 -15.56 -11.37
N LYS A 152 20.51 -15.90 -11.69
CA LYS A 152 20.07 -16.14 -13.07
C LYS A 152 19.82 -14.83 -13.84
N ARG A 153 19.38 -13.78 -13.12
CA ARG A 153 19.01 -12.48 -13.68
C ARG A 153 19.99 -11.39 -13.37
N TRP A 154 20.65 -11.50 -12.21
CA TRP A 154 21.52 -10.47 -11.70
C TRP A 154 22.89 -11.03 -11.37
N HIS A 155 23.93 -10.35 -11.87
CA HIS A 155 25.32 -10.65 -11.57
C HIS A 155 25.99 -9.40 -11.04
N PHE A 156 26.47 -9.46 -9.82
CA PHE A 156 27.19 -8.36 -9.17
C PHE A 156 28.51 -8.90 -8.61
N GLU A 157 29.60 -8.23 -8.93
CA GLU A 157 30.93 -8.55 -8.42
C GLU A 157 31.44 -7.49 -7.48
N ASN A 158 31.75 -7.88 -6.25
CA ASN A 158 32.43 -7.04 -5.27
C ASN A 158 31.79 -5.65 -5.12
N VAL A 159 30.46 -5.58 -5.10
CA VAL A 159 29.70 -4.33 -4.94
C VAL A 159 29.41 -4.04 -3.47
N VAL A 160 29.19 -2.78 -3.14
CA VAL A 160 28.70 -2.33 -1.83
C VAL A 160 27.54 -1.38 -2.04
N VAL A 161 26.50 -1.49 -1.22
CA VAL A 161 25.37 -0.57 -1.22
C VAL A 161 25.63 0.55 -0.22
N GLU A 162 25.69 1.77 -0.71
CA GLU A 162 25.92 2.99 0.06
C GLU A 162 24.83 4.04 -0.28
N PRO A 163 24.17 4.59 0.75
CA PRO A 163 24.35 4.36 2.18
C PRO A 163 23.68 3.06 2.67
N SER A 164 24.06 2.59 3.87
CA SER A 164 23.27 1.59 4.58
C SER A 164 22.02 2.22 5.20
N PRO A 165 20.88 1.52 5.30
CA PRO A 165 19.70 2.04 5.96
C PRO A 165 19.94 2.28 7.45
N VAL A 166 19.15 3.18 8.07
CA VAL A 166 19.24 3.46 9.51
C VAL A 166 18.52 2.40 10.35
N GLN A 167 17.43 1.84 9.83
CA GLN A 167 16.70 0.77 10.49
C GLN A 167 17.49 -0.55 10.45
N ARG A 168 17.52 -1.29 11.57
CA ARG A 168 18.28 -2.54 11.69
C ARG A 168 17.35 -3.73 11.95
N PRO A 169 17.63 -4.91 11.36
CA PRO A 169 18.71 -5.22 10.39
C PRO A 169 18.49 -4.54 9.03
N HIS A 170 17.30 -4.10 8.73
CA HIS A 170 16.89 -3.38 7.52
C HIS A 170 15.48 -2.76 7.72
N PRO A 171 15.01 -1.85 6.87
CA PRO A 171 13.61 -1.40 6.88
C PRO A 171 12.64 -2.58 6.81
N PRO A 172 11.50 -2.55 7.51
CA PRO A 172 10.54 -3.65 7.46
C PRO A 172 10.02 -3.83 6.04
N PHE A 173 10.09 -5.07 5.54
CA PHE A 173 9.48 -5.44 4.27
C PHE A 173 7.98 -5.64 4.43
N TRP A 174 7.21 -5.17 3.46
CA TRP A 174 5.78 -5.39 3.35
C TRP A 174 5.46 -6.10 2.03
N LEU A 175 4.55 -7.06 2.05
CA LEU A 175 4.12 -7.80 0.86
C LEU A 175 2.63 -7.64 0.61
N GLY A 176 2.26 -7.24 -0.59
CA GLY A 176 0.87 -7.28 -1.05
C GLY A 176 0.44 -8.72 -1.33
N ALA A 177 -0.47 -9.28 -0.52
CA ALA A 177 -0.93 -10.65 -0.69
C ALA A 177 -2.43 -10.78 -0.41
N GLY A 178 -3.10 -11.73 -1.06
CA GLY A 178 -4.54 -11.93 -0.91
C GLY A 178 -4.98 -13.40 -0.88
N SER A 179 -4.18 -14.33 -1.42
CA SER A 179 -4.46 -15.77 -1.30
C SER A 179 -3.88 -16.33 0.00
N ALA A 180 -4.50 -17.38 0.57
CA ALA A 180 -4.03 -18.02 1.79
C ALA A 180 -2.55 -18.43 1.70
N GLU A 181 -2.09 -18.98 0.56
CA GLU A 181 -0.69 -19.37 0.38
C GLU A 181 0.25 -18.17 0.35
N SER A 182 -0.10 -17.08 -0.34
CA SER A 182 0.73 -15.87 -0.35
C SER A 182 0.80 -15.17 1.01
N ILE A 183 -0.28 -15.25 1.79
CA ILE A 183 -0.32 -14.73 3.16
C ILE A 183 0.57 -15.56 4.09
N ARG A 184 0.50 -16.89 4.02
CA ARG A 184 1.40 -17.77 4.78
C ARG A 184 2.86 -17.56 4.36
N ARG A 185 3.13 -17.41 3.07
CA ARG A 185 4.47 -17.07 2.58
C ARG A 185 4.98 -15.77 3.22
N ALA A 186 4.15 -14.72 3.25
CA ALA A 186 4.52 -13.45 3.88
C ALA A 186 4.93 -13.63 5.35
N ALA A 187 4.17 -14.42 6.11
CA ALA A 187 4.51 -14.71 7.51
C ALA A 187 5.83 -15.48 7.64
N ARG A 188 6.03 -16.55 6.84
CA ARG A 188 7.25 -17.40 6.87
C ARG A 188 8.52 -16.64 6.51
N GLU A 189 8.44 -15.77 5.51
CA GLU A 189 9.63 -15.04 5.00
C GLU A 189 9.87 -13.70 5.71
N GLY A 190 9.10 -13.40 6.78
CA GLY A 190 9.33 -12.23 7.61
C GLY A 190 8.75 -10.93 7.07
N TYR A 191 7.88 -10.98 6.06
CA TYR A 191 7.17 -9.80 5.58
C TYR A 191 6.03 -9.40 6.50
N ASN A 192 5.76 -8.09 6.58
CA ASN A 192 4.50 -7.55 6.98
C ASN A 192 3.49 -7.65 5.82
N LEU A 193 2.20 -7.60 6.10
CA LEU A 193 1.14 -7.91 5.14
C LEU A 193 0.38 -6.65 4.71
N LEU A 194 0.18 -6.46 3.41
CA LEU A 194 -0.75 -5.48 2.85
C LEU A 194 -1.94 -6.21 2.22
N LEU A 195 -3.13 -5.94 2.71
CA LEU A 195 -4.39 -6.46 2.19
C LEU A 195 -5.09 -5.42 1.31
N ASP A 196 -5.66 -5.90 0.21
CA ASP A 196 -6.37 -5.07 -0.77
C ASP A 196 -7.71 -4.50 -0.23
N GLN A 197 -8.29 -3.55 -0.98
CA GLN A 197 -9.52 -2.86 -0.63
C GLN A 197 -10.80 -3.56 -1.12
N LEU A 198 -10.70 -4.77 -1.67
CA LEU A 198 -11.82 -5.46 -2.33
C LEU A 198 -12.41 -6.59 -1.47
N GLY A 199 -11.64 -7.10 -0.52
CA GLY A 199 -12.10 -8.16 0.37
C GLY A 199 -13.16 -7.68 1.35
N SER A 200 -14.27 -8.42 1.50
CA SER A 200 -15.28 -8.17 2.53
C SER A 200 -14.67 -8.07 3.93
N VAL A 201 -15.43 -7.58 4.90
CA VAL A 201 -14.97 -7.53 6.30
C VAL A 201 -14.60 -8.93 6.78
N ASP A 202 -15.46 -9.93 6.55
CA ASP A 202 -15.24 -11.30 7.03
C ASP A 202 -14.04 -11.98 6.35
N LEU A 203 -13.89 -11.84 5.03
CA LEU A 203 -12.70 -12.31 4.31
C LEU A 203 -11.41 -11.66 4.81
N THR A 204 -11.47 -10.38 5.17
CA THR A 204 -10.32 -9.67 5.72
C THR A 204 -9.92 -10.21 7.08
N ILE A 205 -10.90 -10.46 7.95
CA ILE A 205 -10.67 -11.08 9.27
C ILE A 205 -10.06 -12.48 9.13
N GLU A 206 -10.58 -13.31 8.20
CA GLU A 206 -10.00 -14.61 7.88
C GLU A 206 -8.53 -14.51 7.43
N ARG A 207 -8.22 -13.55 6.57
CA ARG A 207 -6.86 -13.30 6.07
C ARG A 207 -5.90 -12.87 7.20
N VAL A 208 -6.37 -12.01 8.10
CA VAL A 208 -5.60 -11.59 9.30
C VAL A 208 -5.36 -12.77 10.22
N ALA A 209 -6.38 -13.61 10.47
CA ALA A 209 -6.24 -14.83 11.26
C ALA A 209 -5.21 -15.79 10.64
N THR A 210 -5.30 -16.03 9.32
CA THR A 210 -4.34 -16.86 8.57
C THR A 210 -2.89 -16.37 8.75
N PHE A 211 -2.66 -15.07 8.68
CA PHE A 211 -1.32 -14.48 8.87
C PHE A 211 -0.83 -14.66 10.30
N ARG A 212 -1.68 -14.38 11.29
CA ARG A 212 -1.37 -14.52 12.73
C ARG A 212 -1.05 -15.97 13.09
N GLU A 213 -1.86 -16.91 12.64
CA GLU A 213 -1.65 -18.34 12.86
C GLU A 213 -0.33 -18.82 12.28
N GLU A 214 0.01 -18.40 11.06
CA GLU A 214 1.26 -18.77 10.43
C GLU A 214 2.47 -18.13 11.13
N CYS A 215 2.36 -16.88 11.59
CA CYS A 215 3.38 -16.26 12.43
C CYS A 215 3.65 -17.12 13.69
N ALA A 216 2.60 -17.52 14.39
CA ALA A 216 2.73 -18.39 15.56
C ALA A 216 3.37 -19.73 15.21
N ARG A 217 2.98 -20.35 14.08
CA ARG A 217 3.53 -21.64 13.62
C ARG A 217 5.04 -21.58 13.35
N VAL A 218 5.55 -20.44 12.87
CA VAL A 218 6.99 -20.26 12.59
C VAL A 218 7.76 -19.57 13.72
N GLY A 219 7.13 -19.36 14.89
CA GLY A 219 7.77 -18.72 16.04
C GLY A 219 8.01 -17.21 15.88
N ARG A 220 7.32 -16.55 14.96
CA ARG A 220 7.40 -15.09 14.76
C ARG A 220 6.42 -14.38 15.70
N ASN A 221 6.93 -13.41 16.47
CA ASN A 221 6.06 -12.55 17.26
C ASN A 221 5.12 -11.75 16.34
N TYR A 222 3.83 -11.88 16.58
CA TYR A 222 2.80 -11.15 15.85
C TYR A 222 2.49 -9.83 16.54
N ASP A 223 2.51 -8.76 15.76
CA ASP A 223 2.00 -7.43 16.13
C ASP A 223 0.90 -7.09 15.11
N PRO A 224 -0.33 -6.73 15.53
CA PRO A 224 -1.40 -6.32 14.62
C PRO A 224 -1.01 -5.20 13.65
N MET A 225 -0.06 -4.35 14.03
CA MET A 225 0.48 -3.30 13.18
C MET A 225 1.29 -3.83 11.98
N MET A 226 1.61 -5.13 11.96
CA MET A 226 2.23 -5.80 10.80
C MET A 226 1.24 -6.03 9.66
N VAL A 227 -0.05 -5.77 9.85
CA VAL A 227 -1.07 -5.95 8.81
C VAL A 227 -1.75 -4.63 8.48
N GLY A 228 -1.45 -4.09 7.30
CA GLY A 228 -2.13 -2.92 6.73
C GLY A 228 -3.34 -3.35 5.91
N VAL A 229 -4.54 -2.96 6.35
CA VAL A 229 -5.81 -3.29 5.66
C VAL A 229 -6.28 -2.08 4.88
N THR A 230 -6.30 -2.18 3.55
CA THR A 230 -6.72 -1.08 2.68
C THR A 230 -8.23 -0.99 2.58
N ARG A 231 -8.80 0.23 2.72
CA ARG A 231 -10.25 0.49 2.61
C ARG A 231 -10.54 1.78 1.87
N GLY A 232 -11.44 1.73 0.88
CA GLY A 232 -11.98 2.93 0.25
C GLY A 232 -12.80 3.74 1.24
N LEU A 233 -12.56 5.05 1.33
CA LEU A 233 -13.28 5.96 2.21
C LEU A 233 -14.15 6.92 1.42
N GLN A 234 -15.45 7.00 1.78
CA GLN A 234 -16.38 8.02 1.29
C GLN A 234 -17.45 8.29 2.35
N ILE A 235 -17.31 9.40 3.08
CA ILE A 235 -18.35 9.86 4.00
C ILE A 235 -19.48 10.44 3.16
N ALA A 236 -20.69 9.95 3.37
CA ALA A 236 -21.91 10.37 2.66
C ALA A 236 -23.04 10.59 3.66
N ARG A 237 -23.55 11.83 3.74
CA ARG A 237 -24.55 12.25 4.74
C ARG A 237 -25.94 12.37 4.17
N THR A 238 -26.05 12.47 2.84
CA THR A 238 -27.36 12.56 2.15
C THR A 238 -27.53 11.40 1.17
N PRO A 239 -28.76 11.09 0.76
CA PRO A 239 -29.02 10.09 -0.28
C PRO A 239 -28.27 10.38 -1.58
N GLU A 240 -28.14 11.66 -1.96
CA GLU A 240 -27.45 12.10 -3.18
C GLU A 240 -25.94 11.85 -3.05
N GLU A 241 -25.33 12.18 -1.91
CA GLU A 241 -23.92 11.89 -1.62
C GLU A 241 -23.66 10.38 -1.62
N ARG A 242 -24.58 9.56 -1.06
CA ARG A 242 -24.49 8.12 -1.07
C ARG A 242 -24.54 7.56 -2.50
N GLN A 243 -25.45 8.05 -3.32
CA GLN A 243 -25.54 7.64 -4.73
C GLN A 243 -24.25 7.98 -5.49
N GLN A 244 -23.71 9.17 -5.28
CA GLN A 244 -22.44 9.59 -5.88
C GLN A 244 -21.27 8.73 -5.40
N ALA A 245 -21.24 8.37 -4.13
CA ALA A 245 -20.21 7.52 -3.54
C ALA A 245 -20.26 6.09 -4.11
N LEU A 246 -21.45 5.51 -4.27
CA LEU A 246 -21.65 4.21 -4.91
C LEU A 246 -21.22 4.23 -6.38
N ALA A 247 -21.56 5.28 -7.12
CA ALA A 247 -21.11 5.44 -8.50
C ALA A 247 -19.57 5.52 -8.60
N THR A 248 -18.95 6.30 -7.73
CA THR A 248 -17.48 6.40 -7.64
C THR A 248 -16.85 5.05 -7.31
N ARG A 249 -17.38 4.32 -6.33
CA ARG A 249 -16.90 2.98 -5.95
C ARG A 249 -17.03 2.00 -7.10
N THR A 250 -18.17 2.00 -7.79
CA THR A 250 -18.41 1.16 -8.98
C THR A 250 -17.33 1.41 -10.03
N GLN A 251 -17.02 2.68 -10.31
CA GLN A 251 -15.97 3.01 -11.28
C GLN A 251 -14.58 2.56 -10.83
N VAL A 252 -14.26 2.69 -9.54
CA VAL A 252 -12.99 2.22 -8.97
C VAL A 252 -12.85 0.72 -9.13
N VAL A 253 -13.88 -0.07 -8.80
CA VAL A 253 -13.85 -1.54 -8.95
C VAL A 253 -13.69 -1.95 -10.40
N LYS A 254 -14.42 -1.31 -11.33
CA LYS A 254 -14.28 -1.54 -12.77
C LYS A 254 -12.89 -1.21 -13.29
N ASN A 255 -12.30 -0.11 -12.86
CA ASN A 255 -10.96 0.29 -13.27
C ASN A 255 -9.90 -0.70 -12.77
N ILE A 256 -10.00 -1.16 -11.51
CA ILE A 256 -9.08 -2.16 -10.96
C ILE A 256 -9.19 -3.48 -11.76
N GLY A 257 -10.40 -3.96 -12.01
CA GLY A 257 -10.64 -5.17 -12.80
C GLY A 257 -10.15 -5.03 -14.24
N GLY A 258 -10.40 -3.90 -14.89
CA GLY A 258 -9.99 -3.64 -16.27
C GLY A 258 -8.46 -3.56 -16.47
N LEU A 259 -7.73 -3.13 -15.46
CA LEU A 259 -6.26 -3.08 -15.47
C LEU A 259 -5.61 -4.41 -15.07
N ALA A 260 -6.34 -5.29 -14.40
CA ALA A 260 -5.84 -6.59 -13.94
C ALA A 260 -5.96 -7.65 -15.06
N ARG A 261 -5.27 -7.46 -16.18
CA ARG A 261 -5.18 -8.44 -17.28
C ARG A 261 -3.90 -9.26 -17.11
N GLY A 262 -3.99 -10.59 -17.35
CA GLY A 262 -2.85 -11.51 -17.30
C GLY A 262 -2.94 -12.55 -16.18
N PRO A 263 -1.87 -13.30 -15.90
CA PRO A 263 -1.84 -14.31 -14.84
C PRO A 263 -2.14 -13.70 -13.46
N GLY A 264 -3.23 -14.13 -12.84
CA GLY A 264 -3.72 -13.58 -11.57
C GLY A 264 -4.89 -12.62 -11.68
N ALA A 265 -5.33 -12.26 -12.88
CA ALA A 265 -6.54 -11.46 -13.11
C ALA A 265 -7.81 -12.14 -12.54
N ALA A 266 -7.84 -13.46 -12.47
CA ALA A 266 -8.98 -14.24 -11.96
C ALA A 266 -9.40 -13.92 -10.52
N ARG A 267 -8.53 -13.26 -9.73
CA ARG A 267 -8.87 -12.80 -8.37
C ARG A 267 -9.64 -11.46 -8.34
N TYR A 268 -9.72 -10.77 -9.47
CA TYR A 268 -10.48 -9.53 -9.60
C TYR A 268 -11.82 -9.81 -10.26
N HIS A 269 -12.86 -9.09 -9.84
CA HIS A 269 -14.16 -9.19 -10.48
C HIS A 269 -14.06 -8.79 -11.95
N ASP A 270 -14.78 -9.52 -12.81
CA ASP A 270 -14.97 -9.15 -14.20
C ASP A 270 -15.62 -7.75 -14.26
N PRO A 271 -14.92 -6.73 -14.80
CA PRO A 271 -15.39 -5.35 -14.75
C PRO A 271 -16.73 -5.15 -15.46
N ASP A 272 -17.05 -6.01 -16.45
CA ASP A 272 -18.28 -5.93 -17.22
C ASP A 272 -19.48 -6.50 -16.46
N LYS A 273 -19.24 -7.31 -15.43
CA LYS A 273 -20.29 -7.94 -14.60
C LYS A 273 -20.57 -7.19 -13.29
N VAL A 274 -19.75 -6.21 -12.92
CA VAL A 274 -19.96 -5.44 -11.68
C VAL A 274 -21.15 -4.50 -11.84
N THR A 275 -22.16 -4.68 -11.02
CA THR A 275 -23.36 -3.84 -10.96
C THR A 275 -23.35 -2.89 -9.76
N GLY A 276 -24.16 -1.81 -9.81
CA GLY A 276 -24.34 -0.95 -8.66
C GLY A 276 -24.91 -1.67 -7.43
N ALA A 277 -25.78 -2.67 -7.64
CA ALA A 277 -26.35 -3.47 -6.57
C ALA A 277 -25.31 -4.39 -5.88
N ASP A 278 -24.29 -4.85 -6.59
CA ASP A 278 -23.19 -5.60 -5.99
C ASP A 278 -22.34 -4.70 -5.10
N VAL A 279 -22.08 -3.47 -5.57
CA VAL A 279 -21.33 -2.46 -4.81
C VAL A 279 -22.10 -1.96 -3.58
N GLU A 280 -23.43 -1.88 -3.65
CA GLU A 280 -24.26 -1.48 -2.51
C GLU A 280 -24.25 -2.54 -1.39
N ARG A 281 -24.16 -3.82 -1.75
CA ARG A 281 -24.06 -4.95 -0.80
C ARG A 281 -22.63 -5.20 -0.31
N ASP A 282 -21.63 -4.55 -0.95
CA ASP A 282 -20.22 -4.68 -0.59
C ASP A 282 -19.95 -3.99 0.76
N ASP A 283 -19.48 -4.73 1.75
CA ASP A 283 -19.09 -4.22 3.05
C ASP A 283 -17.59 -3.89 3.14
N ALA A 284 -16.83 -4.07 2.05
CA ALA A 284 -15.42 -3.75 2.00
C ALA A 284 -15.13 -2.25 2.15
N PRO A 285 -15.83 -1.31 1.46
CA PRO A 285 -15.53 0.11 1.61
C PRO A 285 -16.13 0.71 2.89
N LEU A 286 -15.46 1.75 3.39
CA LEU A 286 -15.96 2.64 4.44
C LEU A 286 -16.81 3.73 3.77
N LEU A 287 -18.07 3.38 3.46
CA LEU A 287 -19.00 4.24 2.74
C LEU A 287 -20.27 4.42 3.55
N GLY A 288 -20.72 5.67 3.70
CA GLY A 288 -21.95 6.04 4.40
C GLY A 288 -21.78 7.13 5.45
N MET A 289 -22.71 7.18 6.39
CA MET A 289 -22.64 8.06 7.56
C MET A 289 -21.45 7.69 8.47
N PRO A 290 -20.91 8.61 9.26
CA PRO A 290 -19.83 8.31 10.20
C PRO A 290 -20.12 7.11 11.11
N GLU A 291 -21.35 6.95 11.59
CA GLU A 291 -21.77 5.85 12.46
C GLU A 291 -21.71 4.50 11.74
N GLU A 292 -22.09 4.44 10.46
CA GLU A 292 -21.98 3.24 9.62
C GLU A 292 -20.52 2.84 9.41
N ILE A 293 -19.65 3.84 9.19
CA ILE A 293 -18.20 3.66 9.06
C ILE A 293 -17.62 3.14 10.36
N ILE A 294 -17.96 3.75 11.50
CA ILE A 294 -17.52 3.32 12.84
C ILE A 294 -17.95 1.87 13.10
N ALA A 295 -19.20 1.52 12.82
CA ALA A 295 -19.70 0.16 13.03
C ALA A 295 -18.91 -0.87 12.23
N ARG A 296 -18.56 -0.55 10.98
CA ARG A 296 -17.77 -1.42 10.10
C ARG A 296 -16.32 -1.54 10.57
N LEU A 297 -15.71 -0.45 11.01
CA LEU A 297 -14.36 -0.44 11.60
C LEU A 297 -14.32 -1.22 12.92
N LYS A 298 -15.37 -1.13 13.76
CA LYS A 298 -15.47 -1.93 14.99
C LYS A 298 -15.55 -3.44 14.73
N ARG A 299 -16.20 -3.87 13.65
CA ARG A 299 -16.16 -5.28 13.22
C ARG A 299 -14.74 -5.71 12.84
N LEU A 300 -14.01 -4.88 12.08
CA LEU A 300 -12.62 -5.14 11.73
C LEU A 300 -11.72 -5.19 12.98
N GLU A 301 -11.90 -4.24 13.91
CA GLU A 301 -11.14 -4.20 15.18
C GLU A 301 -11.37 -5.46 16.01
N ALA A 302 -12.63 -5.90 16.16
CA ALA A 302 -12.98 -7.14 16.84
C ALA A 302 -12.36 -8.38 16.18
N GLY A 303 -12.13 -8.33 14.85
CA GLY A 303 -11.43 -9.36 14.08
C GLY A 303 -9.90 -9.26 14.13
N GLY A 304 -9.33 -8.35 14.93
CA GLY A 304 -7.88 -8.22 15.13
C GLY A 304 -7.18 -7.28 14.14
N VAL A 305 -7.94 -6.43 13.43
CA VAL A 305 -7.37 -5.38 12.56
C VAL A 305 -7.08 -4.14 13.40
N GLU A 306 -5.81 -3.70 13.42
CA GLU A 306 -5.42 -2.49 14.14
C GLU A 306 -4.85 -1.37 13.24
N HIS A 307 -4.52 -1.68 11.99
CA HIS A 307 -3.96 -0.71 11.05
C HIS A 307 -4.78 -0.68 9.76
N VAL A 308 -5.55 0.40 9.58
CA VAL A 308 -6.40 0.61 8.39
C VAL A 308 -5.81 1.71 7.52
N LEU A 309 -5.64 1.42 6.24
CA LEU A 309 -5.10 2.32 5.22
C LEU A 309 -6.25 2.85 4.36
N LEU A 310 -6.52 4.15 4.45
CA LEU A 310 -7.64 4.79 3.77
C LEU A 310 -7.29 5.15 2.33
N VAL A 311 -8.17 4.80 1.40
CA VAL A 311 -8.13 5.23 0.01
C VAL A 311 -9.22 6.28 -0.21
N ASP A 312 -8.84 7.54 -0.27
CA ASP A 312 -9.71 8.61 -0.74
C ASP A 312 -9.42 8.89 -2.22
N PRO A 313 -10.35 8.60 -3.14
CA PRO A 313 -10.13 8.80 -4.57
C PRO A 313 -9.81 10.25 -4.98
N LYS A 314 -10.21 11.21 -4.15
CA LYS A 314 -10.01 12.64 -4.39
C LYS A 314 -8.85 13.24 -3.59
N ALA A 315 -8.24 12.49 -2.67
CA ALA A 315 -7.27 12.98 -1.70
C ALA A 315 -7.73 14.30 -1.04
N SER A 316 -8.98 14.33 -0.59
CA SER A 316 -9.65 15.54 -0.09
C SER A 316 -9.25 15.83 1.36
N VAL A 317 -8.63 16.99 1.61
CA VAL A 317 -8.33 17.47 2.98
C VAL A 317 -9.62 17.61 3.80
N ALA A 318 -10.73 18.00 3.19
CA ALA A 318 -12.01 18.11 3.89
C ALA A 318 -12.53 16.74 4.36
N SER A 319 -12.46 15.71 3.50
CA SER A 319 -12.80 14.32 3.85
C SER A 319 -11.91 13.80 4.98
N LEU A 320 -10.61 14.10 4.91
CA LEU A 320 -9.64 13.71 5.93
C LEU A 320 -9.95 14.31 7.30
N ARG A 321 -10.27 15.62 7.33
CA ARG A 321 -10.65 16.32 8.56
C ARG A 321 -11.96 15.79 9.13
N ALA A 322 -12.95 15.53 8.29
CA ALA A 322 -14.21 14.93 8.72
C ALA A 322 -14.00 13.55 9.35
N PHE A 323 -13.20 12.69 8.71
CA PHE A 323 -12.85 11.38 9.26
C PHE A 323 -12.13 11.50 10.60
N ALA A 324 -11.18 12.42 10.70
CA ALA A 324 -10.42 12.64 11.95
C ALA A 324 -11.30 13.17 13.09
N ALA A 325 -12.27 14.03 12.79
CA ALA A 325 -13.15 14.62 13.80
C ALA A 325 -14.29 13.69 14.22
N GLU A 326 -14.84 12.91 13.29
CA GLU A 326 -16.11 12.20 13.51
C GLU A 326 -15.93 10.68 13.67
N VAL A 327 -14.83 10.11 13.16
CA VAL A 327 -14.61 8.66 13.19
C VAL A 327 -13.45 8.26 14.10
N MET A 328 -12.29 8.91 13.99
CA MET A 328 -11.11 8.54 14.78
C MET A 328 -11.31 8.54 16.30
N PRO A 329 -12.11 9.46 16.90
CA PRO A 329 -12.33 9.47 18.36
C PRO A 329 -12.93 8.18 18.91
N ALA A 330 -13.73 7.45 18.10
CA ALA A 330 -14.31 6.16 18.51
C ALA A 330 -13.26 5.04 18.70
N PHE A 331 -12.01 5.27 18.31
CA PHE A 331 -10.87 4.33 18.36
C PHE A 331 -9.68 4.88 19.15
N ALA A 332 -9.84 6.02 19.80
CA ALA A 332 -8.85 6.53 20.74
C ALA A 332 -8.73 5.56 21.93
N GLU A 333 -7.51 5.27 22.35
CA GLU A 333 -7.30 4.52 23.58
C GLU A 333 -7.92 5.31 24.74
N THR A 334 -8.82 4.67 25.48
CA THR A 334 -9.32 5.27 26.72
C THR A 334 -8.14 5.33 27.67
N VAL A 335 -7.58 6.51 27.85
CA VAL A 335 -6.61 6.72 28.95
C VAL A 335 -7.39 6.52 30.24
N THR A 336 -7.34 5.31 30.78
CA THR A 336 -7.76 5.08 32.18
C THR A 336 -6.83 5.91 33.05
N ALA A 337 -7.39 6.95 33.63
CA ALA A 337 -6.74 7.83 34.59
C ALA A 337 -6.32 7.08 35.86
#